data_7e9564993a9131e3ce399b0bf3c6a84e
#
_entry.id   7e9564993a9131e3ce399b0bf3c6a84e
#
_cell.length_a   1.000
_cell.length_b   1.000
_cell.length_c   1.000
_cell.angle_alpha   90.00
_cell.angle_beta   90.00
_cell.angle_gamma   90.00
#
_symmetry.space_group_name_H-M   'P 1'
#
loop_
_entity.id
_entity.type
_entity.pdbx_description
1 polymer ?
#
loop_
_entity_poly.entity_id
_entity_poly.type
_entity_poly.pdbx_seq_one_letter_code
_entity_poly.pdbx_strand_id
1 'polypeptide(L)'
;MTLIIRQMQENDIIFVQEIAKKSWHKTYEGIIPRNIQDRFLQAAYSYDRLKLRLESSPFLVAIFEESVVGFANFSNVVNGVAELFAIYLLPETQGKGIGTALLQEGINMFPDLTSVIVCVEKENTIGMNFYQAKGFLKIEEFDDVFDGHILKTVKLGLTIE
;
A
#
# COMPACT_ATOMS: atom_id res chain seq x y z
N MET A 1 16.94 -10.87 -14.16
CA MET A 1 16.20 -9.70 -13.69
C MET A 1 16.38 -9.57 -12.20
N THR A 2 16.70 -8.39 -11.73
CA THR A 2 17.05 -8.16 -10.33
C THR A 2 15.91 -7.43 -9.63
N LEU A 3 15.37 -8.05 -8.60
CA LEU A 3 14.38 -7.44 -7.72
C LEU A 3 14.95 -7.39 -6.32
N ILE A 4 14.96 -6.21 -5.72
CA ILE A 4 15.44 -5.99 -4.35
C ILE A 4 14.31 -5.32 -3.57
N ILE A 5 13.99 -5.87 -2.39
CA ILE A 5 13.07 -5.23 -1.44
C ILE A 5 13.92 -4.79 -0.25
N ARG A 6 13.85 -3.52 0.10
CA ARG A 6 14.59 -2.99 1.25
C ARG A 6 13.79 -1.89 1.93
N GLN A 7 14.24 -1.49 3.11
CA GLN A 7 13.63 -0.35 3.79
C GLN A 7 13.85 0.93 3.00
N MET A 8 12.83 1.78 3.01
CA MET A 8 12.87 3.10 2.38
C MET A 8 13.91 3.98 3.04
N GLN A 9 14.62 4.75 2.24
CA GLN A 9 15.57 5.77 2.67
C GLN A 9 15.06 7.14 2.26
N GLU A 10 15.61 8.19 2.84
CA GLU A 10 15.14 9.55 2.56
C GLU A 10 15.23 9.91 1.07
N ASN A 11 16.28 9.48 0.38
CA ASN A 11 16.42 9.77 -1.05
C ASN A 11 15.49 8.95 -1.96
N ASP A 12 14.70 8.02 -1.39
CA ASP A 12 13.64 7.33 -2.14
C ASP A 12 12.34 8.13 -2.19
N ILE A 13 12.20 9.15 -1.35
CA ILE A 13 10.93 9.89 -1.19
C ILE A 13 10.39 10.39 -2.52
N ILE A 14 11.23 10.98 -3.36
CA ILE A 14 10.80 11.51 -4.65
C ILE A 14 10.18 10.43 -5.54
N PHE A 15 10.74 9.21 -5.50
CA PHE A 15 10.23 8.10 -6.30
C PHE A 15 8.93 7.55 -5.73
N VAL A 16 8.80 7.49 -4.41
CA VAL A 16 7.55 7.07 -3.76
C VAL A 16 6.42 8.05 -4.07
N GLN A 17 6.70 9.36 -4.07
CA GLN A 17 5.71 10.37 -4.46
C GLN A 17 5.20 10.13 -5.88
N GLU A 18 6.10 9.86 -6.81
CA GLU A 18 5.75 9.62 -8.22
C GLU A 18 4.92 8.34 -8.38
N ILE A 19 5.31 7.27 -7.69
CA ILE A 19 4.58 6.00 -7.72
C ILE A 19 3.17 6.19 -7.14
N ALA A 20 3.07 6.85 -6.00
CA ALA A 20 1.77 7.10 -5.36
C ALA A 20 0.84 7.88 -6.30
N LYS A 21 1.35 8.92 -6.93
CA LYS A 21 0.57 9.75 -7.85
C LYS A 21 0.06 8.94 -9.04
N LYS A 22 0.95 8.24 -9.72
CA LYS A 22 0.59 7.45 -10.91
C LYS A 22 -0.37 6.32 -10.56
N SER A 23 -0.11 5.62 -9.47
CA SER A 23 -0.94 4.50 -9.02
C SER A 23 -2.33 4.95 -8.63
N TRP A 24 -2.42 6.04 -7.87
CA TRP A 24 -3.70 6.59 -7.43
C TRP A 24 -4.55 7.06 -8.61
N HIS A 25 -3.94 7.81 -9.53
CA HIS A 25 -4.67 8.30 -10.69
C HIS A 25 -5.22 7.15 -11.54
N LYS A 26 -4.44 6.11 -11.73
CA LYS A 26 -4.89 4.94 -12.51
C LYS A 26 -5.95 4.14 -11.75
N THR A 27 -5.72 3.86 -10.47
CA THR A 27 -6.59 3.02 -9.66
C THR A 27 -7.95 3.66 -9.42
N TYR A 28 -7.97 4.95 -9.12
CA TYR A 28 -9.17 5.62 -8.64
C TYR A 28 -9.83 6.53 -9.67
N GLU A 29 -9.40 6.47 -10.92
CA GLU A 29 -10.08 7.19 -11.99
C GLU A 29 -11.52 6.69 -12.11
N GLY A 30 -12.48 7.63 -12.04
CA GLY A 30 -13.90 7.28 -12.07
C GLY A 30 -14.46 6.81 -10.74
N ILE A 31 -13.63 6.62 -9.71
CA ILE A 31 -14.05 6.18 -8.37
C ILE A 31 -13.96 7.33 -7.39
N ILE A 32 -12.83 8.04 -7.36
CA ILE A 32 -12.60 9.20 -6.50
C ILE A 32 -12.35 10.40 -7.40
N PRO A 33 -13.05 11.53 -7.20
CA PRO A 33 -12.80 12.74 -7.99
C PRO A 33 -11.32 13.15 -7.94
N ARG A 34 -10.78 13.58 -9.08
CA ARG A 34 -9.35 13.87 -9.23
C ARG A 34 -8.88 14.94 -8.22
N ASN A 35 -9.68 15.97 -7.98
CA ASN A 35 -9.32 17.00 -7.02
C ASN A 35 -9.21 16.46 -5.59
N ILE A 36 -10.02 15.49 -5.23
CA ILE A 36 -9.95 14.82 -3.92
C ILE A 36 -8.69 13.96 -3.86
N GLN A 37 -8.39 13.22 -4.93
CA GLN A 37 -7.15 12.45 -5.02
C GLN A 37 -5.93 13.34 -4.79
N ASP A 38 -5.89 14.47 -5.49
CA ASP A 38 -4.73 15.37 -5.43
C ASP A 38 -4.55 15.98 -4.04
N ARG A 39 -5.64 16.34 -3.36
CA ARG A 39 -5.55 16.83 -1.98
C ARG A 39 -5.02 15.77 -1.03
N PHE A 40 -5.49 14.53 -1.19
CA PHE A 40 -4.99 13.43 -0.38
C PHE A 40 -3.50 13.19 -0.61
N LEU A 41 -3.09 13.15 -1.88
CA LEU A 41 -1.69 12.92 -2.23
C LEU A 41 -0.78 14.00 -1.66
N GLN A 42 -1.21 15.27 -1.71
CA GLN A 42 -0.44 16.36 -1.13
C GLN A 42 -0.31 16.24 0.39
N ALA A 43 -1.36 15.78 1.07
CA ALA A 43 -1.34 15.64 2.52
C ALA A 43 -0.57 14.41 2.98
N ALA A 44 -0.85 13.24 2.39
CA ALA A 44 -0.31 11.96 2.85
C ALA A 44 1.06 11.63 2.28
N TYR A 45 1.41 12.20 1.13
CA TYR A 45 2.65 11.90 0.41
C TYR A 45 3.53 13.13 0.20
N SER A 46 3.38 14.17 1.04
CA SER A 46 4.34 15.26 1.08
C SER A 46 5.71 14.73 1.55
N TYR A 47 6.77 15.48 1.24
CA TYR A 47 8.12 15.11 1.68
C TYR A 47 8.18 14.90 3.19
N ASP A 48 7.68 15.87 3.96
CA ASP A 48 7.74 15.81 5.42
C ASP A 48 6.94 14.64 5.96
N ARG A 49 5.79 14.35 5.37
CA ARG A 49 4.94 13.25 5.80
C ARG A 49 5.59 11.90 5.52
N LEU A 50 6.18 11.73 4.34
CA LEU A 50 6.89 10.50 4.00
C LEU A 50 8.12 10.30 4.87
N LYS A 51 8.84 11.38 5.17
CA LYS A 51 9.98 11.30 6.07
C LYS A 51 9.55 10.83 7.46
N LEU A 52 8.45 11.36 7.97
CA LEU A 52 7.90 10.94 9.25
C LEU A 52 7.49 9.45 9.22
N ARG A 53 6.82 9.03 8.14
CA ARG A 53 6.36 7.64 8.02
C ARG A 53 7.52 6.65 7.94
N LEU A 54 8.58 6.99 7.21
CA LEU A 54 9.74 6.09 7.12
C LEU A 54 10.49 5.97 8.45
N GLU A 55 10.43 7.00 9.29
CA GLU A 55 11.09 7.00 10.60
C GLU A 55 10.25 6.30 11.67
N SER A 56 8.92 6.26 11.51
CA SER A 56 8.02 5.79 12.56
C SER A 56 7.29 4.48 12.24
N SER A 57 7.44 3.94 11.03
CA SER A 57 6.73 2.73 10.62
C SER A 57 7.55 1.93 9.60
N PRO A 58 7.26 0.61 9.47
CA PRO A 58 7.91 -0.20 8.43
C PRO A 58 7.50 0.27 7.04
N PHE A 59 8.45 0.75 6.28
CA PHE A 59 8.22 1.31 4.95
C PHE A 59 9.23 0.69 3.99
N LEU A 60 8.74 -0.14 3.06
CA LEU A 60 9.58 -0.88 2.12
C LEU A 60 9.47 -0.31 0.72
N VAL A 61 10.56 -0.36 -0.03
CA VAL A 61 10.56 -0.05 -1.46
C VAL A 61 11.03 -1.25 -2.25
N ALA A 62 10.50 -1.37 -3.47
CA ALA A 62 10.90 -2.39 -4.43
C ALA A 62 11.77 -1.75 -5.50
N ILE A 63 12.97 -2.29 -5.67
CA ILE A 63 13.92 -1.87 -6.71
C ILE A 63 13.93 -2.95 -7.78
N PHE A 64 13.51 -2.62 -8.98
CA PHE A 64 13.46 -3.54 -10.09
C PHE A 64 14.30 -2.97 -11.23
N GLU A 65 15.32 -3.71 -11.65
CA GLU A 65 16.24 -3.26 -12.69
C GLU A 65 16.78 -1.86 -12.39
N GLU A 66 17.24 -1.67 -11.14
CA GLU A 66 17.91 -0.46 -10.65
C GLU A 66 17.00 0.75 -10.44
N SER A 67 15.68 0.59 -10.60
CA SER A 67 14.72 1.68 -10.40
C SER A 67 13.73 1.37 -9.30
N VAL A 68 13.36 2.37 -8.51
CA VAL A 68 12.29 2.23 -7.51
C VAL A 68 10.96 2.17 -8.25
N VAL A 69 10.25 1.05 -8.15
CA VAL A 69 9.02 0.81 -8.90
C VAL A 69 7.79 0.55 -8.04
N GLY A 70 7.97 0.39 -6.73
CA GLY A 70 6.86 0.12 -5.84
C GLY A 70 7.23 0.34 -4.38
N PHE A 71 6.21 0.35 -3.53
CA PHE A 71 6.42 0.48 -2.08
C PHE A 71 5.29 -0.18 -1.31
N ALA A 72 5.57 -0.47 -0.05
CA ALA A 72 4.58 -0.93 0.91
C ALA A 72 4.85 -0.29 2.26
N ASN A 73 3.81 0.20 2.91
CA ASN A 73 3.90 0.79 4.24
C ASN A 73 2.97 0.04 5.19
N PHE A 74 3.53 -0.51 6.26
CA PHE A 74 2.80 -1.25 7.28
C PHE A 74 2.74 -0.43 8.56
N SER A 75 1.74 -0.70 9.40
CA SER A 75 1.76 -0.24 10.78
C SER A 75 2.78 -1.07 11.58
N ASN A 76 3.17 -0.58 12.75
CA ASN A 76 3.87 -1.42 13.71
C ASN A 76 2.91 -2.49 14.22
N VAL A 77 3.45 -3.62 14.68
CA VAL A 77 2.64 -4.73 15.18
C VAL A 77 2.12 -4.39 16.58
N VAL A 78 0.81 -4.54 16.78
CA VAL A 78 0.16 -4.40 18.09
C VAL A 78 -0.67 -5.64 18.33
N ASN A 79 -0.38 -6.36 19.41
CA ASN A 79 -1.08 -7.61 19.76
C ASN A 79 -1.11 -8.62 18.59
N GLY A 80 0.01 -8.74 17.88
CA GLY A 80 0.14 -9.66 16.76
C GLY A 80 -0.46 -9.19 15.43
N VAL A 81 -1.04 -7.99 15.39
CA VAL A 81 -1.73 -7.47 14.21
C VAL A 81 -0.96 -6.29 13.62
N ALA A 82 -0.75 -6.31 12.30
CA ALA A 82 -0.26 -5.16 11.54
C ALA A 82 -1.30 -4.80 10.49
N GLU A 83 -1.42 -3.51 10.21
CA GLU A 83 -2.23 -3.03 9.10
C GLU A 83 -1.31 -2.71 7.94
N LEU A 84 -1.70 -3.14 6.74
CA LEU A 84 -1.04 -2.72 5.50
C LEU A 84 -1.71 -1.41 5.08
N PHE A 85 -1.04 -0.30 5.34
CA PHE A 85 -1.59 1.03 5.03
C PHE A 85 -1.62 1.30 3.53
N ALA A 86 -0.60 0.85 2.82
CA ALA A 86 -0.47 1.12 1.39
C ALA A 86 0.45 0.09 0.74
N ILE A 87 0.10 -0.34 -0.46
CA ILE A 87 0.98 -1.09 -1.34
C ILE A 87 0.66 -0.66 -2.77
N TYR A 88 1.64 -0.05 -3.44
CA TYR A 88 1.45 0.48 -4.79
C TYR A 88 2.66 0.22 -5.66
N LEU A 89 2.40 -0.03 -6.93
CA LEU A 89 3.42 -0.25 -7.96
C LEU A 89 3.20 0.73 -9.11
N LEU A 90 4.26 1.06 -9.81
CA LEU A 90 4.10 1.70 -11.11
C LEU A 90 3.21 0.80 -11.98
N PRO A 91 2.20 1.36 -12.68
CA PRO A 91 1.27 0.54 -13.45
C PRO A 91 1.95 -0.41 -14.44
N GLU A 92 3.05 0.03 -15.06
CA GLU A 92 3.77 -0.77 -16.06
C GLU A 92 4.55 -1.95 -15.44
N THR A 93 4.69 -1.99 -14.12
CA THR A 93 5.40 -3.09 -13.44
C THR A 93 4.47 -4.08 -12.75
N GLN A 94 3.17 -3.91 -12.89
CA GLN A 94 2.21 -4.86 -12.34
C GLN A 94 2.27 -6.19 -13.08
N GLY A 95 1.87 -7.27 -12.40
CA GLY A 95 1.87 -8.60 -12.99
C GLY A 95 3.21 -9.31 -13.01
N LYS A 96 4.22 -8.78 -12.33
CA LYS A 96 5.59 -9.37 -12.28
C LYS A 96 5.95 -9.96 -10.92
N GLY A 97 4.98 -10.06 -10.01
CA GLY A 97 5.22 -10.61 -8.67
C GLY A 97 5.83 -9.65 -7.66
N ILE A 98 5.98 -8.37 -8.02
CA ILE A 98 6.62 -7.37 -7.15
C ILE A 98 5.75 -7.09 -5.92
N GLY A 99 4.42 -6.96 -6.11
CA GLY A 99 3.50 -6.75 -4.99
C GLY A 99 3.53 -7.91 -4.01
N THR A 100 3.60 -9.14 -4.51
CA THR A 100 3.72 -10.34 -3.68
C THR A 100 5.01 -10.30 -2.88
N ALA A 101 6.12 -9.92 -3.51
CA ALA A 101 7.42 -9.83 -2.84
C ALA A 101 7.41 -8.76 -1.73
N LEU A 102 6.80 -7.59 -1.99
CA LEU A 102 6.65 -6.54 -0.97
C LEU A 102 5.84 -7.03 0.23
N LEU A 103 4.71 -7.67 -0.03
CA LEU A 103 3.85 -8.19 1.04
C LEU A 103 4.59 -9.25 1.85
N GLN A 104 5.23 -10.18 1.19
CA GLN A 104 5.93 -11.29 1.86
C GLN A 104 7.11 -10.78 2.69
N GLU A 105 7.88 -9.84 2.16
CA GLU A 105 9.00 -9.27 2.89
C GLU A 105 8.51 -8.51 4.12
N GLY A 106 7.41 -7.78 4.01
CA GLY A 106 6.80 -7.10 5.15
C GLY A 106 6.36 -8.08 6.23
N ILE A 107 5.71 -9.16 5.83
CA ILE A 107 5.29 -10.20 6.78
C ILE A 107 6.50 -10.81 7.49
N ASN A 108 7.58 -11.06 6.76
CA ASN A 108 8.78 -11.67 7.31
C ASN A 108 9.54 -10.76 8.30
N MET A 109 9.29 -9.45 8.26
CA MET A 109 9.92 -8.52 9.20
C MET A 109 9.44 -8.68 10.64
N PHE A 110 8.27 -9.29 10.85
CA PHE A 110 7.61 -9.33 12.15
C PHE A 110 7.46 -10.78 12.64
N PRO A 111 8.37 -11.26 13.50
CA PRO A 111 8.29 -12.66 13.98
C PRO A 111 7.04 -12.95 14.82
N ASP A 112 6.46 -11.92 15.46
CA ASP A 112 5.27 -12.08 16.31
C ASP A 112 3.96 -11.82 15.58
N LEU A 113 3.99 -11.65 14.27
CA LEU A 113 2.81 -11.32 13.48
C LEU A 113 1.87 -12.52 13.40
N THR A 114 0.60 -12.33 13.73
CA THR A 114 -0.45 -13.33 13.63
C THR A 114 -1.47 -13.00 12.55
N SER A 115 -1.65 -11.72 12.22
CA SER A 115 -2.54 -11.34 11.13
C SER A 115 -2.17 -10.00 10.53
N VAL A 116 -2.54 -9.82 9.26
CA VAL A 116 -2.42 -8.55 8.54
C VAL A 116 -3.82 -8.12 8.13
N ILE A 117 -4.12 -6.85 8.35
CA ILE A 117 -5.40 -6.25 7.97
C ILE A 117 -5.15 -5.22 6.88
N VAL A 118 -6.06 -5.13 5.91
CA VAL A 118 -6.03 -4.08 4.90
C VAL A 118 -7.44 -3.57 4.65
N CYS A 119 -7.58 -2.27 4.45
CA CYS A 119 -8.83 -1.65 4.02
C CYS A 119 -8.67 -1.24 2.56
N VAL A 120 -9.61 -1.66 1.72
CA VAL A 120 -9.55 -1.42 0.28
C VAL A 120 -10.90 -0.90 -0.20
N GLU A 121 -10.88 0.04 -1.13
CA GLU A 121 -12.10 0.54 -1.75
C GLU A 121 -12.71 -0.58 -2.58
N LYS A 122 -14.04 -0.77 -2.43
CA LYS A 122 -14.74 -1.94 -3.00
C LYS A 122 -14.63 -2.03 -4.52
N GLU A 123 -14.58 -0.89 -5.21
CA GLU A 123 -14.49 -0.84 -6.66
C GLU A 123 -13.06 -0.94 -7.19
N ASN A 124 -12.07 -0.96 -6.30
CA ASN A 124 -10.69 -1.22 -6.67
C ASN A 124 -10.52 -2.71 -6.95
N THR A 125 -10.92 -3.12 -8.15
CA THR A 125 -10.94 -4.53 -8.55
C THR A 125 -9.55 -5.15 -8.54
N ILE A 126 -8.53 -4.39 -8.98
CA ILE A 126 -7.15 -4.88 -9.01
C ILE A 126 -6.67 -5.18 -7.60
N GLY A 127 -6.91 -4.25 -6.65
CA GLY A 127 -6.55 -4.45 -5.26
C GLY A 127 -7.29 -5.61 -4.62
N MET A 128 -8.61 -5.66 -4.83
CA MET A 128 -9.43 -6.76 -4.28
C MET A 128 -8.94 -8.12 -4.78
N ASN A 129 -8.68 -8.25 -6.08
CA ASN A 129 -8.20 -9.49 -6.66
C ASN A 129 -6.82 -9.87 -6.11
N PHE A 130 -5.94 -8.89 -5.95
CA PHE A 130 -4.62 -9.13 -5.38
C PHE A 130 -4.72 -9.71 -3.97
N TYR A 131 -5.49 -9.07 -3.10
CA TYR A 131 -5.60 -9.52 -1.71
C TYR A 131 -6.28 -10.87 -1.60
N GLN A 132 -7.35 -11.10 -2.36
CA GLN A 132 -8.04 -12.39 -2.37
C GLN A 132 -7.13 -13.53 -2.85
N ALA A 133 -6.31 -13.25 -3.87
CA ALA A 133 -5.34 -14.24 -4.37
C ALA A 133 -4.27 -14.57 -3.33
N LYS A 134 -3.98 -13.66 -2.39
CA LYS A 134 -3.01 -13.90 -1.32
C LYS A 134 -3.62 -14.55 -0.10
N GLY A 135 -4.92 -14.83 -0.11
CA GLY A 135 -5.60 -15.51 1.00
C GLY A 135 -6.31 -14.60 1.98
N PHE A 136 -6.37 -13.30 1.71
CA PHE A 136 -7.14 -12.38 2.54
C PHE A 136 -8.62 -12.70 2.45
N LEU A 137 -9.30 -12.65 3.59
CA LEU A 137 -10.75 -12.88 3.68
C LEU A 137 -11.44 -11.63 4.19
N LYS A 138 -12.66 -11.43 3.72
CA LYS A 138 -13.46 -10.26 4.11
C LYS A 138 -13.84 -10.36 5.59
N ILE A 139 -13.62 -9.26 6.32
CA ILE A 139 -14.02 -9.12 7.71
C ILE A 139 -15.31 -8.32 7.81
N GLU A 140 -15.36 -7.15 7.14
CA GLU A 140 -16.55 -6.29 7.15
C GLU A 140 -16.52 -5.34 5.96
N GLU A 141 -17.68 -4.69 5.71
CA GLU A 141 -17.80 -3.57 4.77
C GLU A 141 -18.38 -2.40 5.51
N PHE A 142 -17.96 -1.19 5.17
CA PHE A 142 -18.48 0.02 5.76
C PHE A 142 -18.31 1.19 4.80
N ASP A 143 -19.08 2.26 5.07
CA ASP A 143 -18.92 3.51 4.35
C ASP A 143 -17.87 4.35 5.08
N ASP A 144 -16.88 4.85 4.35
CA ASP A 144 -15.86 5.74 4.88
C ASP A 144 -16.05 7.10 4.22
N VAL A 145 -16.08 8.16 5.04
CA VAL A 145 -16.20 9.52 4.52
C VAL A 145 -14.79 10.04 4.29
N PHE A 146 -14.47 10.29 3.02
CA PHE A 146 -13.15 10.70 2.59
C PHE A 146 -13.25 12.05 1.89
N ASP A 147 -12.85 13.11 2.59
CA ASP A 147 -12.91 14.49 2.08
C ASP A 147 -14.29 14.82 1.51
N GLY A 148 -15.34 14.48 2.28
CA GLY A 148 -16.73 14.69 1.89
C GLY A 148 -17.28 13.68 0.88
N HIS A 149 -16.46 12.76 0.39
CA HIS A 149 -16.86 11.74 -0.57
C HIS A 149 -17.01 10.40 0.14
N ILE A 150 -18.11 9.70 -0.10
CA ILE A 150 -18.37 8.40 0.53
C ILE A 150 -17.68 7.30 -0.28
N LEU A 151 -16.81 6.55 0.39
CA LEU A 151 -16.14 5.38 -0.19
C LEU A 151 -16.69 4.11 0.43
N LYS A 152 -17.13 3.18 -0.42
CA LYS A 152 -17.48 1.83 0.03
C LYS A 152 -16.18 1.09 0.30
N THR A 153 -15.93 0.76 1.56
CA THR A 153 -14.66 0.19 2.01
C THR A 153 -14.84 -1.24 2.50
N VAL A 154 -13.93 -2.11 2.10
CA VAL A 154 -13.91 -3.51 2.54
C VAL A 154 -12.68 -3.71 3.40
N LYS A 155 -12.88 -4.25 4.60
CA LYS A 155 -11.77 -4.66 5.48
C LYS A 155 -11.50 -6.13 5.26
N LEU A 156 -10.26 -6.45 4.94
CA LEU A 156 -9.81 -7.83 4.69
C LEU A 156 -8.74 -8.20 5.70
N GLY A 157 -8.65 -9.49 6.02
CA GLY A 157 -7.64 -9.98 6.94
C GLY A 157 -6.97 -11.25 6.43
N LEU A 158 -5.68 -11.36 6.72
CA LEU A 158 -4.87 -12.53 6.41
C LEU A 158 -4.31 -13.10 7.72
N THR A 159 -4.60 -14.36 7.98
CA THR A 159 -4.03 -15.08 9.13
C THR A 159 -2.64 -15.60 8.77
N ILE A 160 -1.68 -15.33 9.64
CA ILE A 160 -0.30 -15.80 9.46
C ILE A 160 -0.10 -17.03 10.33
N GLU A 161 0.38 -18.11 9.74
CA GLU A 161 0.60 -19.37 10.43
C GLU A 161 2.07 -19.65 10.70
#